data_d430f645774a24d0b83b747ceb4119c8
#
_entry.id   d430f645774a24d0b83b747ceb4119c8
#
_cell.length_a   1.000
_cell.length_b   1.000
_cell.length_c   1.000
_cell.angle_alpha   90.00
_cell.angle_beta   90.00
_cell.angle_gamma   90.00
#
_symmetry.space_group_name_H-M   'P 1'
#
loop_
_entity.id
_entity.type
_entity.pdbx_description
1 polymer ?
#
loop_
_entity_poly.entity_id
_entity_poly.type
_entity_poly.pdbx_seq_one_letter_code
_entity_poly.pdbx_strand_id
1 'polypeptide(L)'
;MRLPLLLFLLLLCQGAASAWDVVLHENRRYVPVENVSKFYNLSPPVKQEDSFAIKSATKTIKGKSGTREVFINNVKYVLCFPIVKKGGSILISAMDVTKIIEPVMRPGLIKNVAPVTTVILDAGHGGHDSGAKSGRGIEKEAALDVVLRARRLLLERGYKVHLTRSNDTFIPLEKRPALANRHQNAVFVSVH
;
A
#
# COMPACT_ATOMS: atom_id res chain seq x y z
N MET A 1 -25.54 58.48 -6.59
CA MET A 1 -24.74 57.36 -6.01
C MET A 1 -25.11 56.08 -6.77
N ARG A 2 -24.28 55.63 -7.66
CA ARG A 2 -24.47 54.38 -8.42
C ARG A 2 -23.44 53.35 -7.93
N LEU A 3 -23.93 52.27 -7.30
CA LEU A 3 -23.15 51.15 -6.88
C LEU A 3 -22.74 50.31 -8.11
N PRO A 4 -21.51 49.96 -8.34
CA PRO A 4 -21.13 49.01 -9.39
C PRO A 4 -21.43 47.58 -8.92
N LEU A 5 -22.21 46.89 -9.72
CA LEU A 5 -22.50 45.46 -9.59
C LEU A 5 -21.25 44.68 -9.94
N LEU A 6 -20.54 44.16 -8.93
CA LEU A 6 -19.38 43.32 -9.09
C LEU A 6 -19.87 41.93 -9.51
N LEU A 7 -19.81 41.65 -10.81
CA LEU A 7 -20.12 40.35 -11.37
C LEU A 7 -18.96 39.40 -11.06
N PHE A 8 -19.11 38.59 -10.01
CA PHE A 8 -18.17 37.52 -9.66
C PHE A 8 -18.39 36.39 -10.65
N LEU A 9 -17.53 36.37 -11.68
CA LEU A 9 -17.47 35.28 -12.65
C LEU A 9 -16.79 34.07 -11.97
N LEU A 10 -17.60 33.24 -11.32
CA LEU A 10 -17.20 31.93 -10.86
C LEU A 10 -16.92 31.07 -12.10
N LEU A 11 -15.66 31.02 -12.53
CA LEU A 11 -15.16 29.99 -13.42
C LEU A 11 -15.25 28.64 -12.67
N LEU A 12 -16.38 27.99 -12.85
CA LEU A 12 -16.52 26.57 -12.56
C LEU A 12 -15.58 25.80 -13.51
N CYS A 13 -14.35 25.55 -13.06
CA CYS A 13 -13.55 24.47 -13.57
C CYS A 13 -14.29 23.16 -13.27
N GLN A 14 -15.25 22.82 -14.13
CA GLN A 14 -15.85 21.47 -14.18
C GLN A 14 -14.83 20.53 -14.81
N GLY A 15 -13.77 20.22 -14.05
CA GLY A 15 -13.13 18.93 -14.18
C GLY A 15 -14.19 17.92 -13.78
N ALA A 16 -14.71 17.14 -14.74
CA ALA A 16 -15.65 16.07 -14.46
C ALA A 16 -14.99 15.12 -13.44
N ALA A 17 -15.29 15.31 -12.17
CA ALA A 17 -15.02 14.35 -11.15
C ALA A 17 -15.85 13.12 -11.55
N SER A 18 -15.22 12.11 -12.10
CA SER A 18 -15.82 10.82 -12.37
C SER A 18 -16.40 10.34 -11.03
N ALA A 19 -17.73 10.50 -10.87
CA ALA A 19 -18.39 10.02 -9.68
C ALA A 19 -18.22 8.52 -9.62
N TRP A 20 -17.56 8.05 -8.57
CA TRP A 20 -17.42 6.63 -8.31
C TRP A 20 -18.77 6.07 -7.85
N ASP A 21 -19.24 5.02 -8.51
CA ASP A 21 -20.40 4.26 -8.02
C ASP A 21 -19.98 3.54 -6.74
N VAL A 22 -20.43 4.04 -5.60
CA VAL A 22 -20.09 3.46 -4.30
C VAL A 22 -21.18 2.50 -3.87
N VAL A 23 -20.78 1.26 -3.61
CA VAL A 23 -21.65 0.19 -3.09
C VAL A 23 -21.31 -0.06 -1.63
N LEU A 24 -22.32 0.01 -0.75
CA LEU A 24 -22.15 -0.42 0.64
C LEU A 24 -22.26 -1.95 0.75
N HIS A 25 -21.26 -2.56 1.38
CA HIS A 25 -21.23 -3.97 1.74
C HIS A 25 -20.61 -4.12 3.12
N GLU A 26 -21.31 -4.74 4.05
CA GLU A 26 -20.88 -4.91 5.46
C GLU A 26 -20.36 -3.61 6.09
N ASN A 27 -21.11 -2.51 5.96
CA ASN A 27 -20.76 -1.18 6.44
C ASN A 27 -19.45 -0.60 5.85
N ARG A 28 -18.96 -1.13 4.73
CA ARG A 28 -17.77 -0.63 4.04
C ARG A 28 -18.11 -0.16 2.64
N ARG A 29 -17.38 0.86 2.18
CA ARG A 29 -17.52 1.38 0.82
C ARG A 29 -16.69 0.54 -0.14
N TYR A 30 -17.35 0.03 -1.16
CA TYR A 30 -16.75 -0.70 -2.27
C TYR A 30 -17.01 0.03 -3.57
N VAL A 31 -16.18 -0.21 -4.56
CA VAL A 31 -16.33 0.34 -5.92
C VAL A 31 -16.25 -0.79 -6.94
N PRO A 32 -17.07 -0.75 -8.00
CA PRO A 32 -16.99 -1.70 -9.10
C PRO A 32 -15.65 -1.64 -9.83
N VAL A 33 -15.14 -2.79 -10.27
CA VAL A 33 -13.91 -2.85 -11.06
C VAL A 33 -14.03 -2.09 -12.39
N GLU A 34 -15.25 -1.89 -12.89
CA GLU A 34 -15.57 -1.05 -14.04
C GLU A 34 -15.16 0.42 -13.79
N ASN A 35 -15.45 0.92 -12.61
CA ASN A 35 -15.08 2.29 -12.23
C ASN A 35 -13.55 2.41 -12.08
N VAL A 36 -12.90 1.40 -11.50
CA VAL A 36 -11.43 1.32 -11.42
C VAL A 36 -10.83 1.32 -12.81
N SER A 37 -11.38 0.52 -13.73
CA SER A 37 -10.96 0.46 -15.13
C SER A 37 -11.04 1.83 -15.82
N LYS A 38 -12.20 2.48 -15.75
CA LYS A 38 -12.42 3.82 -16.34
C LYS A 38 -11.47 4.86 -15.77
N PHE A 39 -11.32 4.87 -14.44
CA PHE A 39 -10.51 5.87 -13.74
C PHE A 39 -9.02 5.81 -14.11
N TYR A 40 -8.47 4.61 -14.27
CA TYR A 40 -7.08 4.43 -14.68
C TYR A 40 -6.89 4.30 -16.19
N ASN A 41 -7.93 4.55 -16.98
CA ASN A 41 -7.92 4.42 -18.45
C ASN A 41 -7.41 3.03 -18.90
N LEU A 42 -7.99 2.00 -18.31
CA LEU A 42 -7.75 0.60 -18.62
C LEU A 42 -8.88 0.04 -19.49
N SER A 43 -8.67 -1.12 -20.12
CA SER A 43 -9.72 -1.82 -20.86
C SER A 43 -10.92 -2.15 -19.97
N PRO A 44 -12.12 -2.32 -20.51
CA PRO A 44 -13.23 -2.90 -19.78
C PRO A 44 -12.82 -4.22 -19.10
N PRO A 45 -13.36 -4.54 -17.91
CA PRO A 45 -13.01 -5.77 -17.22
C PRO A 45 -13.36 -7.01 -18.02
N VAL A 46 -12.37 -7.86 -18.25
CA VAL A 46 -12.62 -9.24 -18.67
C VAL A 46 -12.93 -10.03 -17.40
N LYS A 47 -14.15 -10.52 -17.28
CA LYS A 47 -14.61 -11.30 -16.14
C LYS A 47 -14.70 -12.77 -16.54
N GLN A 48 -14.16 -13.64 -15.71
CA GLN A 48 -14.29 -15.08 -15.85
C GLN A 48 -14.66 -15.65 -14.49
N GLU A 49 -15.89 -16.14 -14.37
CA GLU A 49 -16.46 -16.61 -13.09
C GLU A 49 -16.37 -15.54 -11.98
N ASP A 50 -15.46 -15.74 -11.04
CA ASP A 50 -15.21 -14.86 -9.89
C ASP A 50 -13.95 -14.01 -10.04
N SER A 51 -13.25 -14.13 -11.16
CA SER A 51 -12.02 -13.41 -11.43
C SER A 51 -12.25 -12.23 -12.39
N PHE A 52 -11.40 -11.24 -12.30
CA PHE A 52 -11.36 -10.12 -13.25
C PHE A 52 -9.94 -9.79 -13.68
N ALA A 53 -9.82 -9.24 -14.87
CA ALA A 53 -8.61 -8.61 -15.36
C ALA A 53 -8.94 -7.32 -16.09
N ILE A 54 -8.24 -6.26 -15.78
CA ILE A 54 -8.27 -4.97 -16.48
C ILE A 54 -6.85 -4.60 -16.87
N LYS A 55 -6.65 -4.07 -18.08
CA LYS A 55 -5.32 -3.84 -18.65
C LYS A 55 -5.24 -2.63 -19.56
N SER A 56 -4.03 -2.12 -19.72
CA SER A 56 -3.63 -1.24 -20.83
C SER A 56 -2.39 -1.82 -21.50
N ALA A 57 -1.75 -1.06 -22.38
CA ALA A 57 -0.48 -1.48 -22.99
C ALA A 57 0.63 -1.74 -21.95
N THR A 58 0.63 -1.01 -20.84
CA THR A 58 1.72 -1.03 -19.84
C THR A 58 1.30 -1.42 -18.44
N LYS A 59 0.01 -1.53 -18.17
CA LYS A 59 -0.51 -1.76 -16.81
C LYS A 59 -1.56 -2.86 -16.79
N THR A 60 -1.54 -3.66 -15.72
CA THR A 60 -2.54 -4.70 -15.49
C THR A 60 -2.98 -4.71 -14.04
N ILE A 61 -4.27 -4.98 -13.80
CA ILE A 61 -4.79 -5.30 -12.47
C ILE A 61 -5.64 -6.56 -12.60
N LYS A 62 -5.38 -7.56 -11.77
CA LYS A 62 -6.10 -8.83 -11.74
C LYS A 62 -6.45 -9.19 -10.31
N GLY A 63 -7.60 -9.83 -10.12
CA GLY A 63 -8.03 -10.29 -8.81
C GLY A 63 -9.15 -11.33 -8.90
N LYS A 64 -9.48 -11.93 -7.76
CA LYS A 64 -10.54 -12.92 -7.64
C LYS A 64 -11.42 -12.61 -6.43
N SER A 65 -12.74 -12.67 -6.61
CA SER A 65 -13.71 -12.52 -5.52
C SER A 65 -13.51 -13.57 -4.45
N GLY A 66 -13.77 -13.21 -3.20
CA GLY A 66 -13.54 -14.06 -2.04
C GLY A 66 -12.08 -14.06 -1.54
N THR A 67 -11.16 -13.39 -2.24
CA THR A 67 -9.76 -13.30 -1.82
C THR A 67 -9.37 -11.85 -1.48
N ARG A 68 -8.26 -11.70 -0.76
CA ARG A 68 -7.63 -10.41 -0.49
C ARG A 68 -6.42 -10.16 -1.39
N GLU A 69 -6.22 -10.97 -2.41
CA GLU A 69 -5.07 -10.87 -3.31
C GLU A 69 -5.44 -10.08 -4.57
N VAL A 70 -4.63 -9.11 -4.91
CA VAL A 70 -4.67 -8.40 -6.17
C VAL A 70 -3.28 -8.41 -6.79
N PHE A 71 -3.20 -8.60 -8.10
CA PHE A 71 -1.96 -8.52 -8.85
C PHE A 71 -1.95 -7.24 -9.67
N ILE A 72 -0.99 -6.37 -9.42
CA ILE A 72 -0.78 -5.14 -10.19
C ILE A 72 0.57 -5.29 -10.91
N ASN A 73 0.57 -5.25 -12.23
CA ASN A 73 1.77 -5.47 -13.05
C ASN A 73 2.53 -6.75 -12.68
N ASN A 74 1.80 -7.83 -12.41
CA ASN A 74 2.28 -9.15 -11.95
C ASN A 74 2.91 -9.17 -10.54
N VAL A 75 2.91 -8.08 -9.81
CA VAL A 75 3.29 -8.05 -8.38
C VAL A 75 2.06 -8.29 -7.54
N LYS A 76 2.16 -9.22 -6.57
CA LYS A 76 1.09 -9.53 -5.63
C LYS A 76 1.03 -8.49 -4.51
N TYR A 77 -0.17 -7.95 -4.27
CA TYR A 77 -0.51 -7.10 -3.12
C TYR A 77 -1.63 -7.77 -2.32
N VAL A 78 -1.57 -7.60 -1.00
CA VAL A 78 -2.62 -8.09 -0.10
C VAL A 78 -3.48 -6.91 0.34
N LEU A 79 -4.76 -6.99 0.02
CA LEU A 79 -5.76 -5.97 0.35
C LEU A 79 -6.15 -6.03 1.83
N CYS A 80 -6.62 -4.91 2.37
CA CYS A 80 -7.21 -4.86 3.71
C CYS A 80 -8.51 -5.67 3.79
N PHE A 81 -9.30 -5.66 2.70
CA PHE A 81 -10.61 -6.33 2.64
C PHE A 81 -10.73 -7.25 1.43
N PRO A 82 -11.54 -8.33 1.54
CA PRO A 82 -11.77 -9.23 0.41
C PRO A 82 -12.39 -8.50 -0.79
N ILE A 83 -12.03 -8.95 -1.99
CA ILE A 83 -12.73 -8.61 -3.22
C ILE A 83 -14.11 -9.31 -3.14
N VAL A 84 -15.17 -8.60 -3.49
CA VAL A 84 -16.56 -9.07 -3.33
C VAL A 84 -17.25 -9.17 -4.68
N LYS A 85 -18.09 -10.18 -4.87
CA LYS A 85 -19.02 -10.26 -6.01
C LYS A 85 -20.44 -9.97 -5.49
N LYS A 86 -21.09 -8.95 -6.06
CA LYS A 86 -22.45 -8.55 -5.68
C LYS A 86 -23.19 -8.01 -6.89
N GLY A 87 -24.41 -8.50 -7.13
CA GLY A 87 -25.24 -8.03 -8.25
C GLY A 87 -24.58 -8.15 -9.62
N GLY A 88 -23.77 -9.21 -9.85
CA GLY A 88 -23.04 -9.43 -11.10
C GLY A 88 -21.76 -8.56 -11.26
N SER A 89 -21.51 -7.64 -10.34
CA SER A 89 -20.30 -6.82 -10.33
C SER A 89 -19.26 -7.36 -9.34
N ILE A 90 -17.97 -7.24 -9.72
CA ILE A 90 -16.85 -7.49 -8.83
C ILE A 90 -16.44 -6.15 -8.23
N LEU A 91 -16.31 -6.11 -6.92
CA LEU A 91 -16.14 -4.90 -6.14
C LEU A 91 -14.82 -4.94 -5.37
N ILE A 92 -14.10 -3.83 -5.35
CA ILE A 92 -12.90 -3.63 -4.53
C ILE A 92 -13.19 -2.56 -3.48
N SER A 93 -12.68 -2.74 -2.26
CA SER A 93 -12.81 -1.74 -1.21
C SER A 93 -12.27 -0.37 -1.66
N ALA A 94 -13.04 0.69 -1.43
CA ALA A 94 -12.59 2.05 -1.76
C ALA A 94 -11.31 2.43 -0.99
N MET A 95 -11.12 1.90 0.21
CA MET A 95 -9.89 2.06 0.97
C MET A 95 -8.71 1.42 0.25
N ASP A 96 -8.86 0.18 -0.22
CA ASP A 96 -7.80 -0.54 -0.92
C ASP A 96 -7.44 0.11 -2.26
N VAL A 97 -8.46 0.62 -2.99
CA VAL A 97 -8.20 1.42 -4.19
C VAL A 97 -7.34 2.64 -3.86
N THR A 98 -7.69 3.37 -2.81
CA THR A 98 -7.00 4.61 -2.45
C THR A 98 -5.60 4.36 -1.85
N LYS A 99 -5.44 3.33 -1.01
CA LYS A 99 -4.22 3.13 -0.21
C LYS A 99 -3.23 2.13 -0.81
N ILE A 100 -3.69 1.24 -1.69
CA ILE A 100 -2.87 0.19 -2.29
C ILE A 100 -2.78 0.37 -3.81
N ILE A 101 -3.92 0.45 -4.51
CA ILE A 101 -3.91 0.49 -5.98
C ILE A 101 -3.43 1.85 -6.49
N GLU A 102 -3.95 2.95 -5.95
CA GLU A 102 -3.62 4.31 -6.40
C GLU A 102 -2.11 4.62 -6.36
N PRO A 103 -1.37 4.38 -5.26
CA PRO A 103 0.07 4.67 -5.21
C PRO A 103 0.88 3.88 -6.24
N VAL A 104 0.44 2.66 -6.55
CA VAL A 104 1.11 1.80 -7.55
C VAL A 104 0.78 2.22 -8.97
N MET A 105 -0.49 2.59 -9.21
CA MET A 105 -0.95 2.95 -10.55
C MET A 105 -0.51 4.35 -10.97
N ARG A 106 -0.41 5.29 -10.04
CA ARG A 106 -0.04 6.68 -10.31
C ARG A 106 0.97 7.22 -9.29
N PRO A 107 2.19 6.65 -9.19
CA PRO A 107 3.18 7.05 -8.20
C PRO A 107 3.59 8.53 -8.33
N GLY A 108 3.56 9.10 -9.53
CA GLY A 108 3.90 10.50 -9.77
C GLY A 108 2.89 11.53 -9.23
N LEU A 109 1.70 11.09 -8.75
CA LEU A 109 0.73 11.97 -8.10
C LEU A 109 0.96 12.13 -6.59
N ILE A 110 1.85 11.34 -6.01
CA ILE A 110 2.25 11.53 -4.62
C ILE A 110 3.12 12.78 -4.59
N LYS A 111 2.50 13.90 -4.20
CA LYS A 111 3.19 15.21 -4.10
C LYS A 111 3.66 15.43 -2.67
N ASN A 112 4.69 16.27 -2.52
CA ASN A 112 5.22 16.68 -1.22
C ASN A 112 5.69 15.52 -0.33
N VAL A 113 6.21 14.47 -0.95
CA VAL A 113 6.86 13.38 -0.22
C VAL A 113 8.14 13.92 0.37
N ALA A 114 8.23 14.01 1.69
CA ALA A 114 9.48 14.29 2.35
C ALA A 114 10.50 13.19 1.99
N PRO A 115 11.74 13.55 1.62
CA PRO A 115 12.73 12.53 1.30
C PRO A 115 12.97 11.63 2.53
N VAL A 116 12.98 10.32 2.32
CA VAL A 116 13.37 9.39 3.37
C VAL A 116 14.85 9.60 3.68
N THR A 117 15.14 10.00 4.90
CA THR A 117 16.52 10.22 5.39
C THR A 117 16.90 9.21 6.47
N THR A 118 15.93 8.55 7.05
CA THR A 118 16.12 7.61 8.17
C THR A 118 15.47 6.27 7.85
N VAL A 119 16.19 5.19 8.11
CA VAL A 119 15.68 3.82 7.97
C VAL A 119 15.72 3.14 9.33
N ILE A 120 14.59 2.62 9.77
CA ILE A 120 14.51 1.77 10.94
C ILE A 120 14.42 0.33 10.46
N LEU A 121 15.44 -0.46 10.76
CA LEU A 121 15.47 -1.87 10.45
C LEU A 121 15.05 -2.68 11.69
N ASP A 122 14.05 -3.49 11.50
CA ASP A 122 13.52 -4.38 12.52
C ASP A 122 13.96 -5.82 12.22
N ALA A 123 14.78 -6.39 13.07
CA ALA A 123 15.06 -7.81 13.04
C ALA A 123 13.96 -8.54 13.82
N GLY A 124 13.12 -9.28 13.12
CA GLY A 124 12.03 -10.05 13.70
C GLY A 124 12.50 -11.02 14.79
N HIS A 125 11.57 -11.40 15.69
CA HIS A 125 11.87 -12.34 16.77
C HIS A 125 12.96 -11.85 17.73
N GLY A 126 13.70 -12.76 18.38
CA GLY A 126 14.81 -12.47 19.29
C GLY A 126 14.59 -12.98 20.72
N GLY A 127 15.67 -13.26 21.45
CA GLY A 127 15.61 -13.81 22.79
C GLY A 127 14.89 -15.16 22.84
N HIS A 128 13.83 -15.25 23.65
CA HIS A 128 13.00 -16.45 23.78
C HIS A 128 12.14 -16.77 22.56
N ASP A 129 11.84 -15.76 21.72
CA ASP A 129 11.12 -15.95 20.45
C ASP A 129 12.11 -16.30 19.33
N SER A 130 12.13 -17.57 18.98
CA SER A 130 13.03 -18.06 17.93
C SER A 130 12.52 -17.80 16.51
N GLY A 131 11.21 -17.53 16.31
CA GLY A 131 10.56 -17.65 15.02
C GLY A 131 10.61 -19.09 14.48
N ALA A 132 10.54 -19.24 13.19
CA ALA A 132 10.61 -20.54 12.53
C ALA A 132 11.99 -21.19 12.72
N LYS A 133 11.99 -22.54 12.84
CA LYS A 133 13.18 -23.38 12.92
C LYS A 133 13.17 -24.39 11.76
N SER A 134 14.30 -24.54 11.11
CA SER A 134 14.48 -25.50 10.02
C SER A 134 15.88 -26.10 10.07
N GLY A 135 16.13 -27.12 9.24
CA GLY A 135 17.49 -27.64 9.05
C GLY A 135 18.50 -26.62 8.48
N ARG A 136 18.03 -25.45 8.04
CA ARG A 136 18.87 -24.36 7.52
C ARG A 136 19.19 -23.27 8.55
N GLY A 137 18.58 -23.32 9.74
CA GLY A 137 18.82 -22.35 10.80
C GLY A 137 17.55 -21.87 11.51
N ILE A 138 17.73 -20.82 12.29
CA ILE A 138 16.70 -20.20 13.14
C ILE A 138 16.38 -18.81 12.58
N GLU A 139 15.10 -18.47 12.44
CA GLU A 139 14.65 -17.23 11.81
C GLU A 139 15.19 -15.98 12.50
N LYS A 140 15.21 -15.94 13.82
CA LYS A 140 15.74 -14.78 14.57
C LYS A 140 17.20 -14.45 14.25
N GLU A 141 18.01 -15.48 13.95
CA GLU A 141 19.44 -15.32 13.61
C GLU A 141 19.59 -14.82 12.17
N ALA A 142 18.82 -15.40 11.23
CA ALA A 142 18.80 -14.97 9.84
C ALA A 142 18.30 -13.53 9.70
N ALA A 143 17.20 -13.18 10.41
CA ALA A 143 16.68 -11.83 10.41
C ALA A 143 17.70 -10.81 10.94
N LEU A 144 18.42 -11.14 12.01
CA LEU A 144 19.46 -10.27 12.56
C LEU A 144 20.64 -10.11 11.60
N ASP A 145 21.12 -11.19 10.99
CA ASP A 145 22.23 -11.14 10.02
C ASP A 145 21.88 -10.24 8.83
N VAL A 146 20.68 -10.42 8.25
CA VAL A 146 20.21 -9.60 7.12
C VAL A 146 20.14 -8.12 7.51
N VAL A 147 19.60 -7.81 8.68
CA VAL A 147 19.46 -6.43 9.17
C VAL A 147 20.83 -5.77 9.40
N LEU A 148 21.79 -6.49 9.98
CA LEU A 148 23.13 -5.96 10.20
C LEU A 148 23.88 -5.68 8.89
N ARG A 149 23.75 -6.55 7.90
CA ARG A 149 24.30 -6.33 6.55
C ARG A 149 23.62 -5.14 5.84
N ALA A 150 22.29 -5.09 5.89
CA ALA A 150 21.52 -3.99 5.31
C ALA A 150 21.89 -2.64 5.95
N ARG A 151 22.06 -2.59 7.28
CA ARG A 151 22.52 -1.41 8.00
C ARG A 151 23.83 -0.83 7.41
N ARG A 152 24.82 -1.67 7.20
CA ARG A 152 26.10 -1.23 6.63
C ARG A 152 25.90 -0.57 5.27
N LEU A 153 25.18 -1.25 4.36
CA LEU A 153 24.94 -0.77 3.01
C LEU A 153 24.12 0.54 2.96
N LEU A 154 23.20 0.73 3.89
CA LEU A 154 22.40 1.94 3.99
C LEU A 154 23.20 3.11 4.55
N LEU A 155 24.07 2.87 5.54
CA LEU A 155 24.98 3.89 6.07
C LEU A 155 25.95 4.39 5.00
N GLU A 156 26.51 3.48 4.17
CA GLU A 156 27.37 3.81 3.02
C GLU A 156 26.64 4.69 1.99
N ARG A 157 25.30 4.59 1.91
CA ARG A 157 24.45 5.43 1.06
C ARG A 157 23.97 6.73 1.70
N GLY A 158 24.45 7.05 2.90
CA GLY A 158 24.15 8.29 3.61
C GLY A 158 22.84 8.32 4.40
N TYR A 159 22.15 7.18 4.56
CA TYR A 159 20.96 7.11 5.41
C TYR A 159 21.35 7.07 6.90
N LYS A 160 20.51 7.68 7.74
CA LYS A 160 20.52 7.39 9.19
C LYS A 160 19.84 6.06 9.41
N VAL A 161 20.47 5.13 10.15
CA VAL A 161 19.91 3.79 10.36
C VAL A 161 19.80 3.48 11.84
N HIS A 162 18.60 3.13 12.28
CA HIS A 162 18.31 2.64 13.62
C HIS A 162 17.86 1.17 13.54
N LEU A 163 18.21 0.41 14.55
CA LEU A 163 17.82 -0.99 14.69
C LEU A 163 16.85 -1.15 15.85
N THR A 164 15.86 -2.02 15.73
CA THR A 164 15.02 -2.40 16.89
C THR A 164 15.82 -3.25 17.86
N ARG A 165 16.71 -4.12 17.35
CA ARG A 165 17.71 -4.86 18.12
C ARG A 165 18.99 -5.05 17.33
N SER A 166 20.10 -5.15 18.02
CA SER A 166 21.44 -5.42 17.43
C SER A 166 22.09 -6.70 17.95
N ASN A 167 21.39 -7.42 18.81
CA ASN A 167 21.78 -8.67 19.41
C ASN A 167 20.56 -9.60 19.57
N ASP A 168 20.73 -10.75 20.22
CA ASP A 168 19.65 -11.71 20.48
C ASP A 168 18.76 -11.28 21.66
N THR A 169 18.02 -10.18 21.49
CA THR A 169 17.07 -9.65 22.48
C THR A 169 15.66 -9.68 21.92
N PHE A 170 14.68 -10.07 22.74
CA PHE A 170 13.27 -9.99 22.38
C PHE A 170 12.76 -8.54 22.49
N ILE A 171 12.08 -8.07 21.44
CA ILE A 171 11.40 -6.77 21.41
C ILE A 171 9.90 -7.03 21.22
N PRO A 172 9.03 -6.59 22.17
CA PRO A 172 7.58 -6.70 22.01
C PRO A 172 7.08 -6.04 20.71
N LEU A 173 6.05 -6.65 20.11
CA LEU A 173 5.55 -6.22 18.78
C LEU A 173 5.15 -4.74 18.75
N GLU A 174 4.48 -4.26 19.79
CA GLU A 174 4.04 -2.87 19.90
C GLU A 174 5.19 -1.86 20.03
N LYS A 175 6.34 -2.29 20.55
CA LYS A 175 7.52 -1.42 20.71
C LYS A 175 8.29 -1.23 19.40
N ARG A 176 8.20 -2.17 18.47
CA ARG A 176 8.92 -2.12 17.19
C ARG A 176 8.48 -0.91 16.34
N PRO A 177 7.21 -0.75 15.95
CA PRO A 177 6.76 0.42 15.22
C PRO A 177 6.80 1.70 16.07
N ALA A 178 6.65 1.60 17.41
CA ALA A 178 6.76 2.76 18.29
C ALA A 178 8.14 3.41 18.24
N LEU A 179 9.20 2.63 18.04
CA LEU A 179 10.55 3.17 17.82
C LEU A 179 10.59 3.97 16.50
N ALA A 180 10.03 3.42 15.42
CA ALA A 180 10.01 4.08 14.12
C ALA A 180 9.24 5.40 14.15
N ASN A 181 8.10 5.44 14.84
CA ASN A 181 7.24 6.63 14.95
C ASN A 181 7.88 7.82 15.69
N ARG A 182 9.04 7.63 16.32
CA ARG A 182 9.82 8.73 16.94
C ARG A 182 10.68 9.49 15.94
N HIS A 183 10.82 8.98 14.72
CA HIS A 183 11.69 9.54 13.70
C HIS A 183 10.88 10.17 12.56
N GLN A 184 11.21 11.39 12.21
CA GLN A 184 10.63 12.03 11.03
C GLN A 184 11.38 11.59 9.76
N ASN A 185 10.68 11.64 8.62
CA ASN A 185 11.23 11.25 7.33
C ASN A 185 11.84 9.84 7.33
N ALA A 186 11.16 8.92 8.02
CA ALA A 186 11.63 7.59 8.28
C ALA A 186 10.78 6.53 7.56
N VAL A 187 11.43 5.44 7.18
CA VAL A 187 10.77 4.19 6.77
C VAL A 187 11.11 3.08 7.75
N PHE A 188 10.10 2.27 8.08
CA PHE A 188 10.27 1.07 8.90
C PHE A 188 10.26 -0.17 8.00
N VAL A 189 11.28 -1.00 8.15
CA VAL A 189 11.43 -2.25 7.40
C VAL A 189 11.65 -3.38 8.39
N SER A 190 10.70 -4.31 8.44
CA SER A 190 10.79 -5.52 9.28
C SER A 190 11.22 -6.71 8.42
N VAL A 191 12.18 -7.48 8.93
CA VAL A 191 12.78 -8.66 8.29
C VAL A 191 12.43 -9.88 9.14
N HIS A 192 11.81 -10.85 8.47
CA HIS A 192 11.43 -12.14 9.05
C HIS A 192 11.95 -13.29 8.22
#